data_c17f5a40d7d8beb9414b5409f43fedca
#
_entry.id   c17f5a40d7d8beb9414b5409f43fedca
#
_cell.length_a   1.000
_cell.length_b   1.000
_cell.length_c   1.000
_cell.angle_alpha   90.00
_cell.angle_beta   90.00
_cell.angle_gamma   90.00
#
_symmetry.space_group_name_H-M   'P 1'
#
loop_
_entity.id
_entity.type
_entity.pdbx_description
1 polymer ?
#
loop_
_entity_poly.entity_id
_entity_poly.type
_entity_poly.pdbx_seq_one_letter_code
_entity_poly.pdbx_strand_id
1 'polypeptide(L)'
;NDANSNIKKDDNGYFTVKAGDADNLLAVIEIANAQASADSRTKIFVPAGTYDLGKTCLTRISGNNISLIGEGMDKTIIVNAPEVANEGIGTTATILITGQNAYLQDLTLQNALDYYSAASAGRAVCLQDKGARTICKNVKMLSYQDTYYSNANKQFYWETSEIHGTVDFICGNGDVFFNKCILVCESRKKDEKNGGATITAPYTDASNTFGYVFDGCTIENKASKFNF
;
A
#
# COMPACT_ATOMS: atom_id res chain seq x y z
N ASN A 1 21.93 13.97 14.81
CA ASN A 1 20.61 14.60 15.00
C ASN A 1 19.84 13.91 16.10
N ASP A 2 19.74 14.58 17.25
CA ASP A 2 19.24 14.04 18.52
C ASP A 2 17.76 13.69 18.54
N ALA A 3 16.98 14.09 17.51
CA ALA A 3 15.53 13.84 17.46
C ALA A 3 15.16 12.34 17.41
N ASN A 4 16.04 11.49 16.83
CA ASN A 4 15.80 10.05 16.69
C ASN A 4 16.34 9.24 17.87
N SER A 5 17.17 9.83 18.73
CA SER A 5 17.77 9.14 19.88
C SER A 5 16.74 8.78 20.97
N ASN A 6 15.58 9.43 20.94
CA ASN A 6 14.48 9.22 21.90
C ASN A 6 13.45 8.19 21.45
N ILE A 7 13.57 7.67 20.23
CA ILE A 7 12.65 6.66 19.69
C ILE A 7 13.05 5.30 20.25
N LYS A 8 12.22 4.76 21.15
CA LYS A 8 12.45 3.49 21.84
C LYS A 8 11.20 2.64 21.81
N LYS A 9 11.38 1.34 21.93
CA LYS A 9 10.25 0.42 22.12
C LYS A 9 9.56 0.70 23.46
N ASP A 10 8.24 0.58 23.47
CA ASP A 10 7.44 0.61 24.69
C ASP A 10 7.56 -0.71 25.46
N ASP A 11 6.85 -0.80 26.61
CA ASP A 11 6.90 -1.98 27.47
C ASP A 11 6.34 -3.24 26.80
N ASN A 12 5.53 -3.07 25.75
CA ASN A 12 4.97 -4.17 24.95
C ASN A 12 5.86 -4.55 23.76
N GLY A 13 7.01 -3.93 23.60
CA GLY A 13 7.97 -4.19 22.53
C GLY A 13 7.62 -3.53 21.20
N TYR A 14 6.71 -2.55 21.18
CA TYR A 14 6.34 -1.80 19.99
C TYR A 14 7.07 -0.46 19.92
N PHE A 15 7.46 -0.06 18.72
CA PHE A 15 7.69 1.34 18.43
C PHE A 15 6.34 2.01 18.18
N THR A 16 5.91 2.88 19.07
CA THR A 16 4.63 3.59 18.93
C THR A 16 4.86 4.97 18.33
N VAL A 17 4.21 5.22 17.20
CA VAL A 17 4.26 6.50 16.51
C VAL A 17 3.41 7.53 17.29
N LYS A 18 3.85 8.78 17.31
CA LYS A 18 3.05 9.87 17.85
C LYS A 18 1.82 10.08 16.96
N ALA A 19 0.63 10.07 17.55
CA ALA A 19 -0.63 10.12 16.84
C ALA A 19 -0.71 11.31 15.86
N GLY A 20 -0.97 11.02 14.58
CA GLY A 20 -1.10 12.01 13.52
C GLY A 20 0.19 12.70 13.09
N ASP A 21 1.34 12.30 13.61
CA ASP A 21 2.63 12.94 13.32
C ASP A 21 3.35 12.18 12.19
N ALA A 22 3.26 12.72 10.98
CA ALA A 22 3.87 12.13 9.79
C ALA A 22 5.41 12.08 9.88
N ASP A 23 6.03 13.12 10.38
CA ASP A 23 7.50 13.14 10.52
C ASP A 23 7.97 12.09 11.53
N ASN A 24 7.23 11.91 12.61
CA ASN A 24 7.53 10.86 13.57
C ASN A 24 7.33 9.46 12.97
N LEU A 25 6.28 9.26 12.16
CA LEU A 25 6.10 8.00 11.44
C LEU A 25 7.31 7.67 10.57
N LEU A 26 7.80 8.64 9.79
CA LEU A 26 8.98 8.45 8.94
C LEU A 26 10.22 8.11 9.76
N ALA A 27 10.43 8.81 10.87
CA ALA A 27 11.56 8.55 11.75
C ALA A 27 11.49 7.16 12.41
N VAL A 28 10.32 6.74 12.83
CA VAL A 28 10.10 5.41 13.43
C VAL A 28 10.34 4.30 12.39
N ILE A 29 9.87 4.47 11.17
CA ILE A 29 10.12 3.51 10.08
C ILE A 29 11.64 3.39 9.82
N GLU A 30 12.35 4.51 9.77
CA GLU A 30 13.81 4.52 9.58
C GLU A 30 14.54 3.75 10.70
N ILE A 31 14.16 3.99 11.95
CA ILE A 31 14.73 3.27 13.10
C ILE A 31 14.41 1.77 13.03
N ALA A 32 13.17 1.42 12.71
CA ALA A 32 12.76 0.03 12.56
C ALA A 32 13.57 -0.68 11.47
N ASN A 33 13.79 -0.02 10.33
CA ASN A 33 14.64 -0.57 9.27
C ASN A 33 16.08 -0.83 9.77
N ALA A 34 16.64 0.11 10.51
CA ALA A 34 18.00 -0.01 11.03
C ALA A 34 18.14 -1.12 12.08
N GLN A 35 17.09 -1.39 12.85
CA GLN A 35 17.06 -2.40 13.90
C GLN A 35 16.45 -3.74 13.47
N ALA A 36 16.03 -3.86 12.22
CA ALA A 36 15.39 -5.06 11.72
C ALA A 36 16.27 -6.29 11.88
N SER A 37 15.66 -7.41 12.24
CA SER A 37 16.34 -8.66 12.52
C SER A 37 15.71 -9.81 11.72
N ALA A 38 16.55 -10.76 11.31
CA ALA A 38 16.08 -12.01 10.71
C ALA A 38 15.41 -12.95 11.72
N ASP A 39 15.72 -12.78 13.02
CA ASP A 39 15.34 -13.72 14.07
C ASP A 39 14.13 -13.26 14.90
N SER A 40 13.76 -12.00 14.80
CA SER A 40 12.64 -11.45 15.57
C SER A 40 11.92 -10.36 14.76
N ARG A 41 10.65 -10.17 15.08
CA ARG A 41 9.82 -9.18 14.38
C ARG A 41 9.92 -7.81 15.05
N THR A 42 10.16 -6.79 14.24
CA THR A 42 10.12 -5.38 14.66
C THR A 42 8.72 -4.86 14.44
N LYS A 43 8.06 -4.40 15.50
CA LYS A 43 6.64 -4.01 15.48
C LYS A 43 6.49 -2.51 15.65
N ILE A 44 5.79 -1.89 14.72
CA ILE A 44 5.44 -0.47 14.75
C ILE A 44 3.93 -0.35 14.96
N PHE A 45 3.52 0.36 16.00
CA PHE A 45 2.13 0.70 16.23
C PHE A 45 1.87 2.12 15.76
N VAL A 46 0.86 2.29 14.90
CA VAL A 46 0.47 3.58 14.31
C VAL A 46 -0.93 3.93 14.82
N PRO A 47 -1.04 4.77 15.87
CA PRO A 47 -2.32 5.15 16.44
C PRO A 47 -3.27 5.77 15.41
N ALA A 48 -4.56 5.81 15.74
CA ALA A 48 -5.58 6.47 14.94
C ALA A 48 -5.17 7.92 14.64
N GLY A 49 -5.34 8.33 13.40
CA GLY A 49 -4.99 9.65 12.91
C GLY A 49 -4.67 9.62 11.43
N THR A 50 -4.52 10.80 10.84
CA THR A 50 -4.09 10.98 9.47
C THR A 50 -2.64 11.42 9.45
N TYR A 51 -1.80 10.62 8.81
CA TYR A 51 -0.37 10.87 8.64
C TYR A 51 -0.13 11.37 7.22
N ASP A 52 -0.09 12.69 7.09
CA ASP A 52 0.05 13.36 5.79
C ASP A 52 1.53 13.49 5.44
N LEU A 53 1.96 12.64 4.50
CA LEU A 53 3.33 12.63 4.00
C LEU A 53 3.59 13.73 2.95
N GLY A 54 2.57 14.50 2.59
CA GLY A 54 2.69 15.52 1.56
C GLY A 54 3.12 14.91 0.22
N LYS A 55 4.13 15.50 -0.41
CA LYS A 55 4.67 15.02 -1.69
C LYS A 55 5.65 13.86 -1.56
N THR A 56 5.92 13.41 -0.35
CA THR A 56 6.88 12.32 -0.11
C THR A 56 6.41 11.03 -0.75
N CYS A 57 7.26 10.44 -1.56
CA CYS A 57 7.02 9.18 -2.24
C CYS A 57 8.05 8.14 -1.83
N LEU A 58 7.70 6.86 -2.04
CA LEU A 58 8.62 5.74 -1.87
C LEU A 58 9.18 5.64 -0.45
N THR A 59 8.34 5.93 0.56
CA THR A 59 8.70 5.66 1.95
C THR A 59 8.99 4.18 2.10
N ARG A 60 10.23 3.86 2.45
CA ARG A 60 10.75 2.51 2.31
C ARG A 60 10.67 1.71 3.60
N ILE A 61 10.13 0.50 3.50
CA ILE A 61 10.28 -0.56 4.50
C ILE A 61 11.30 -1.55 3.92
N SER A 62 12.56 -1.41 4.33
CA SER A 62 13.67 -2.20 3.79
C SER A 62 14.14 -3.32 4.72
N GLY A 63 13.82 -3.21 6.00
CA GLY A 63 14.17 -4.25 6.96
C GLY A 63 13.30 -5.49 6.80
N ASN A 64 13.83 -6.65 7.18
CA ASN A 64 13.08 -7.89 7.21
C ASN A 64 12.24 -7.98 8.49
N ASN A 65 11.10 -8.68 8.42
CA ASN A 65 10.25 -8.97 9.58
C ASN A 65 9.73 -7.69 10.29
N ILE A 66 9.29 -6.70 9.52
CA ILE A 66 8.70 -5.47 10.07
C ILE A 66 7.17 -5.57 9.98
N SER A 67 6.50 -5.29 11.10
CA SER A 67 5.05 -5.15 11.17
C SER A 67 4.67 -3.68 11.33
N LEU A 68 3.73 -3.23 10.53
CA LEU A 68 3.12 -1.90 10.59
C LEU A 68 1.64 -2.10 10.94
N ILE A 69 1.26 -1.75 12.17
CA ILE A 69 -0.06 -2.08 12.71
C ILE A 69 -0.77 -0.79 13.12
N GLY A 70 -1.90 -0.53 12.49
CA GLY A 70 -2.77 0.59 12.82
C GLY A 70 -3.80 0.24 13.89
N GLU A 71 -4.68 1.18 14.14
CA GLU A 71 -5.77 1.03 15.11
C GLU A 71 -7.10 0.61 14.47
N GLY A 72 -7.16 0.62 13.17
CA GLY A 72 -8.33 0.23 12.38
C GLY A 72 -8.19 0.67 10.93
N MET A 73 -8.83 -0.07 10.02
CA MET A 73 -8.77 0.21 8.59
C MET A 73 -9.10 1.67 8.27
N ASP A 74 -10.14 2.22 8.91
CA ASP A 74 -10.62 3.58 8.66
C ASP A 74 -10.13 4.60 9.72
N LYS A 75 -9.32 4.17 10.67
CA LYS A 75 -8.85 5.02 11.77
C LYS A 75 -7.42 5.49 11.60
N THR A 76 -6.55 4.64 11.06
CA THR A 76 -5.16 4.96 10.77
C THR A 76 -5.01 5.16 9.27
N ILE A 77 -4.70 6.38 8.83
CA ILE A 77 -4.60 6.72 7.41
C ILE A 77 -3.22 7.30 7.15
N ILE A 78 -2.47 6.67 6.26
CA ILE A 78 -1.18 7.16 5.77
C ILE A 78 -1.40 7.61 4.33
N VAL A 79 -1.17 8.89 4.05
CA VAL A 79 -1.48 9.49 2.76
C VAL A 79 -0.30 10.31 2.24
N ASN A 80 0.00 10.13 0.94
CA ASN A 80 0.86 11.06 0.20
C ASN A 80 0.09 11.65 -0.98
N ALA A 81 0.57 12.76 -1.49
CA ALA A 81 -0.03 13.46 -2.62
C ALA A 81 1.06 13.92 -3.58
N PRO A 82 1.60 13.03 -4.42
CA PRO A 82 2.55 13.40 -5.46
C PRO A 82 1.93 14.40 -6.43
N GLU A 83 2.75 15.26 -7.01
CA GLU A 83 2.31 16.12 -8.11
C GLU A 83 1.99 15.27 -9.34
N VAL A 84 0.99 15.71 -10.13
CA VAL A 84 0.60 15.04 -11.39
C VAL A 84 1.79 14.92 -12.34
N ALA A 85 2.66 15.93 -12.37
CA ALA A 85 3.87 15.89 -13.20
C ALA A 85 4.83 14.75 -12.81
N ASN A 86 4.72 14.23 -11.61
CA ASN A 86 5.54 13.12 -11.11
C ASN A 86 4.82 11.76 -11.22
N GLU A 87 3.68 11.70 -11.90
CA GLU A 87 2.93 10.47 -12.04
C GLU A 87 3.84 9.33 -12.56
N GLY A 88 3.59 8.12 -12.12
CA GLY A 88 4.38 6.98 -12.57
C GLY A 88 4.23 5.77 -11.67
N ILE A 89 4.42 4.60 -12.26
CA ILE A 89 4.32 3.33 -11.54
C ILE A 89 5.51 3.10 -10.59
N GLY A 90 6.67 3.65 -10.90
CA GLY A 90 7.89 3.46 -10.08
C GLY A 90 8.29 4.66 -9.24
N THR A 91 7.51 5.75 -9.25
CA THR A 91 7.90 7.05 -8.67
C THR A 91 6.96 7.57 -7.59
N THR A 92 5.77 7.00 -7.44
CA THR A 92 4.68 7.62 -6.67
C THR A 92 4.26 6.89 -5.42
N ALA A 93 4.76 5.69 -5.17
CA ALA A 93 4.23 4.84 -4.11
C ALA A 93 4.22 5.53 -2.75
N THR A 94 3.09 5.39 -2.04
CA THR A 94 3.00 5.83 -0.64
C THR A 94 4.02 5.07 0.20
N ILE A 95 4.08 3.74 0.02
CA ILE A 95 5.07 2.86 0.65
C ILE A 95 5.70 1.95 -0.39
N LEU A 96 7.02 1.81 -0.31
CA LEU A 96 7.83 0.85 -1.05
C LEU A 96 8.38 -0.20 -0.07
N ILE A 97 8.01 -1.47 -0.25
CA ILE A 97 8.58 -2.56 0.53
C ILE A 97 9.70 -3.21 -0.27
N THR A 98 10.86 -3.34 0.33
CA THR A 98 11.99 -4.09 -0.25
C THR A 98 12.47 -5.21 0.67
N GLY A 99 12.06 -5.20 1.92
CA GLY A 99 12.35 -6.28 2.89
C GLY A 99 11.44 -7.49 2.73
N GLN A 100 11.80 -8.56 3.40
CA GLN A 100 11.01 -9.80 3.43
C GLN A 100 10.11 -9.85 4.65
N ASN A 101 8.99 -10.56 4.54
CA ASN A 101 8.07 -10.83 5.65
C ASN A 101 7.48 -9.55 6.27
N ALA A 102 7.24 -8.51 5.49
CA ALA A 102 6.52 -7.34 5.97
C ALA A 102 5.06 -7.72 6.29
N TYR A 103 4.52 -7.10 7.31
CA TYR A 103 3.14 -7.33 7.76
C TYR A 103 2.46 -5.98 7.98
N LEU A 104 1.36 -5.74 7.27
CA LEU A 104 0.54 -4.54 7.39
C LEU A 104 -0.85 -4.94 7.89
N GLN A 105 -1.36 -4.24 8.90
CA GLN A 105 -2.68 -4.55 9.46
C GLN A 105 -3.38 -3.29 9.96
N ASP A 106 -4.71 -3.25 9.78
CA ASP A 106 -5.62 -2.27 10.39
C ASP A 106 -5.27 -0.82 10.02
N LEU A 107 -5.05 -0.55 8.74
CA LEU A 107 -4.74 0.80 8.26
C LEU A 107 -5.21 1.03 6.83
N THR A 108 -5.24 2.30 6.44
CA THR A 108 -5.41 2.75 5.06
C THR A 108 -4.10 3.34 4.55
N LEU A 109 -3.69 2.92 3.35
CA LEU A 109 -2.72 3.66 2.53
C LEU A 109 -3.49 4.40 1.44
N GLN A 110 -3.22 5.70 1.29
CA GLN A 110 -3.87 6.52 0.28
C GLN A 110 -2.83 7.27 -0.55
N ASN A 111 -2.96 7.18 -1.86
CA ASN A 111 -2.25 8.06 -2.78
C ASN A 111 -3.24 9.08 -3.32
N ALA A 112 -3.07 10.33 -2.93
CA ALA A 112 -3.97 11.43 -3.26
C ALA A 112 -3.46 12.27 -4.45
N LEU A 113 -2.66 11.69 -5.36
CA LEU A 113 -2.34 12.32 -6.63
C LEU A 113 -3.65 12.76 -7.31
N ASP A 114 -3.68 13.96 -7.88
CA ASP A 114 -4.87 14.50 -8.54
C ASP A 114 -5.07 13.83 -9.91
N TYR A 115 -5.60 12.63 -9.85
CA TYR A 115 -5.80 11.74 -11.00
C TYR A 115 -6.62 12.39 -12.11
N TYR A 116 -7.70 13.07 -11.75
CA TYR A 116 -8.62 13.64 -12.73
C TYR A 116 -8.05 14.88 -13.46
N SER A 117 -6.97 15.46 -12.96
CA SER A 117 -6.23 16.52 -13.62
C SER A 117 -5.09 16.01 -14.50
N ALA A 118 -4.84 14.71 -14.53
CA ALA A 118 -3.80 14.13 -15.38
C ALA A 118 -4.19 14.21 -16.86
N ALA A 119 -3.25 14.66 -17.69
CA ALA A 119 -3.51 14.86 -19.13
C ALA A 119 -3.60 13.54 -19.91
N SER A 120 -2.93 12.49 -19.45
CA SER A 120 -2.90 11.19 -20.11
C SER A 120 -3.03 10.04 -19.11
N ALA A 121 -1.97 9.69 -18.40
CA ALA A 121 -1.97 8.69 -17.34
C ALA A 121 -1.82 9.37 -15.99
N GLY A 122 -2.43 8.80 -14.96
CA GLY A 122 -2.32 9.27 -13.58
C GLY A 122 -1.93 8.12 -12.66
N ARG A 123 -0.79 7.47 -12.96
CA ARG A 123 -0.31 6.33 -12.17
C ARG A 123 0.11 6.78 -10.80
N ALA A 124 -0.51 6.20 -9.77
CA ALA A 124 -0.37 6.61 -8.38
C ALA A 124 -0.45 5.39 -7.47
N VAL A 125 0.68 4.83 -7.15
CA VAL A 125 0.78 3.58 -6.39
C VAL A 125 0.59 3.86 -4.90
N CYS A 126 -0.21 3.04 -4.21
CA CYS A 126 -0.23 3.02 -2.74
C CYS A 126 0.90 2.16 -2.19
N LEU A 127 0.98 0.93 -2.65
CA LEU A 127 1.98 -0.03 -2.22
C LEU A 127 2.69 -0.60 -3.44
N GLN A 128 3.99 -0.32 -3.53
CA GLN A 128 4.90 -1.01 -4.44
C GLN A 128 5.67 -2.04 -3.63
N ASP A 129 5.51 -3.31 -3.97
CA ASP A 129 6.12 -4.39 -3.21
C ASP A 129 7.20 -5.11 -4.03
N LYS A 130 8.44 -4.83 -3.70
CA LYS A 130 9.64 -5.51 -4.21
C LYS A 130 10.19 -6.55 -3.23
N GLY A 131 9.48 -6.77 -2.13
CA GLY A 131 9.88 -7.72 -1.11
C GLY A 131 9.48 -9.16 -1.45
N ALA A 132 9.24 -9.92 -0.40
CA ALA A 132 8.73 -11.28 -0.51
C ALA A 132 7.91 -11.62 0.73
N ARG A 133 6.84 -12.36 0.54
CA ARG A 133 5.97 -12.85 1.62
C ARG A 133 5.37 -11.73 2.48
N THR A 134 5.02 -10.62 1.85
CA THR A 134 4.25 -9.57 2.50
C THR A 134 2.84 -10.06 2.78
N ILE A 135 2.32 -9.75 3.97
CA ILE A 135 0.94 -10.02 4.34
C ILE A 135 0.25 -8.69 4.64
N CYS A 136 -0.91 -8.48 4.02
CA CYS A 136 -1.82 -7.38 4.33
C CYS A 136 -3.12 -7.95 4.89
N LYS A 137 -3.51 -7.51 6.08
CA LYS A 137 -4.74 -7.94 6.74
C LYS A 137 -5.53 -6.73 7.20
N ASN A 138 -6.80 -6.65 6.79
CA ASN A 138 -7.67 -5.52 7.11
C ASN A 138 -7.03 -4.18 6.74
N VAL A 139 -6.53 -4.10 5.50
CA VAL A 139 -5.86 -2.92 4.93
C VAL A 139 -6.70 -2.39 3.79
N LYS A 140 -6.84 -1.07 3.72
CA LYS A 140 -7.50 -0.38 2.61
C LYS A 140 -6.45 0.38 1.78
N MET A 141 -6.53 0.23 0.46
CA MET A 141 -5.72 0.99 -0.50
C MET A 141 -6.64 1.92 -1.28
N LEU A 142 -6.41 3.22 -1.15
CA LEU A 142 -7.18 4.25 -1.85
C LEU A 142 -6.30 4.95 -2.87
N SER A 143 -6.55 4.69 -4.14
CA SER A 143 -5.93 5.37 -5.26
C SER A 143 -6.78 5.15 -6.52
N TYR A 144 -6.19 5.38 -7.66
CA TYR A 144 -6.85 5.35 -8.96
C TYR A 144 -6.15 4.36 -9.90
N GLN A 145 -5.08 4.76 -10.59
CA GLN A 145 -4.33 3.88 -11.47
C GLN A 145 -3.15 3.23 -10.73
N ASP A 146 -2.97 1.93 -10.95
CA ASP A 146 -1.85 1.15 -10.42
C ASP A 146 -1.76 1.13 -8.88
N THR A 147 -2.89 1.05 -8.20
CA THR A 147 -2.98 1.18 -6.74
C THR A 147 -2.07 0.22 -5.98
N TYR A 148 -2.14 -1.08 -6.32
CA TYR A 148 -1.26 -2.10 -5.75
C TYR A 148 -0.36 -2.67 -6.86
N TYR A 149 0.93 -2.52 -6.66
CA TYR A 149 1.95 -2.96 -7.60
C TYR A 149 2.88 -4.00 -6.96
N SER A 150 2.66 -5.28 -7.29
CA SER A 150 3.56 -6.36 -6.90
C SER A 150 4.72 -6.41 -7.89
N ASN A 151 5.87 -5.88 -7.50
CA ASN A 151 7.03 -5.70 -8.37
C ASN A 151 8.16 -6.67 -8.03
N ALA A 152 7.79 -7.94 -7.87
CA ALA A 152 8.73 -9.04 -7.67
C ALA A 152 8.03 -10.36 -7.97
N ASN A 153 8.73 -11.28 -8.61
CA ASN A 153 8.26 -12.66 -8.82
C ASN A 153 8.42 -13.44 -7.51
N LYS A 154 7.60 -13.07 -6.52
CA LYS A 154 7.55 -13.63 -5.17
C LYS A 154 6.10 -13.84 -4.75
N GLN A 155 5.87 -14.42 -3.59
CA GLN A 155 4.54 -14.69 -3.07
C GLN A 155 4.10 -13.63 -2.08
N PHE A 156 2.85 -13.17 -2.23
CA PHE A 156 2.21 -12.16 -1.38
C PHE A 156 0.80 -12.61 -1.01
N TYR A 157 0.32 -12.15 0.15
CA TYR A 157 -0.97 -12.57 0.69
C TYR A 157 -1.77 -11.38 1.20
N TRP A 158 -3.05 -11.33 0.82
CA TRP A 158 -4.01 -10.33 1.26
C TRP A 158 -5.21 -11.01 1.91
N GLU A 159 -5.68 -10.49 3.03
CA GLU A 159 -6.84 -11.02 3.74
C GLU A 159 -7.76 -9.89 4.18
N THR A 160 -9.06 -10.03 3.94
CA THR A 160 -10.13 -9.13 4.43
C THR A 160 -9.81 -7.65 4.23
N SER A 161 -9.30 -7.31 3.06
CA SER A 161 -8.81 -5.98 2.71
C SER A 161 -9.64 -5.38 1.58
N GLU A 162 -9.49 -4.07 1.35
CA GLU A 162 -10.11 -3.36 0.24
C GLU A 162 -9.05 -2.73 -0.65
N ILE A 163 -9.22 -2.83 -1.97
CA ILE A 163 -8.36 -2.17 -2.94
C ILE A 163 -9.25 -1.41 -3.91
N HIS A 164 -9.06 -0.09 -3.97
CA HIS A 164 -9.81 0.81 -4.84
C HIS A 164 -8.95 1.27 -6.01
N GLY A 165 -9.56 1.40 -7.18
CA GLY A 165 -8.86 1.97 -8.32
C GLY A 165 -9.70 2.09 -9.59
N THR A 166 -9.08 2.64 -10.62
CA THR A 166 -9.72 2.91 -11.91
C THR A 166 -9.12 2.08 -13.03
N VAL A 167 -7.80 2.07 -13.18
CA VAL A 167 -7.08 1.40 -14.26
C VAL A 167 -5.97 0.56 -13.67
N ASP A 168 -5.96 -0.73 -14.03
CA ASP A 168 -4.87 -1.65 -13.68
C ASP A 168 -4.52 -1.60 -12.18
N PHE A 169 -5.55 -1.47 -11.34
CA PHE A 169 -5.30 -1.12 -9.95
C PHE A 169 -4.77 -2.29 -9.10
N ILE A 170 -4.70 -3.49 -9.67
CA ILE A 170 -3.90 -4.61 -9.17
C ILE A 170 -2.99 -5.04 -10.32
N CYS A 171 -1.70 -4.74 -10.22
CA CYS A 171 -0.76 -4.94 -11.30
C CYS A 171 0.57 -5.50 -10.80
N GLY A 172 1.39 -5.96 -11.75
CA GLY A 172 2.72 -6.48 -11.48
C GLY A 172 2.85 -7.98 -11.67
N ASN A 173 4.01 -8.51 -11.33
CA ASN A 173 4.40 -9.88 -11.62
C ASN A 173 4.42 -10.81 -10.39
N GLY A 174 3.82 -10.41 -9.29
CA GLY A 174 3.77 -11.25 -8.09
C GLY A 174 2.83 -12.44 -8.22
N ASP A 175 3.09 -13.48 -7.44
CA ASP A 175 2.13 -14.50 -7.09
C ASP A 175 1.34 -14.01 -5.88
N VAL A 176 0.11 -13.55 -6.11
CA VAL A 176 -0.66 -12.86 -5.07
C VAL A 176 -1.97 -13.60 -4.81
N PHE A 177 -2.18 -13.97 -3.56
CA PHE A 177 -3.41 -14.62 -3.13
C PHE A 177 -4.26 -13.60 -2.34
N PHE A 178 -5.46 -13.32 -2.86
CA PHE A 178 -6.43 -12.43 -2.23
C PHE A 178 -7.55 -13.27 -1.61
N ASN A 179 -7.63 -13.26 -0.28
CA ASN A 179 -8.63 -14.00 0.48
C ASN A 179 -9.67 -13.05 1.07
N LYS A 180 -10.91 -13.17 0.62
CA LYS A 180 -12.06 -12.39 1.12
C LYS A 180 -11.81 -10.87 1.08
N CYS A 181 -11.25 -10.40 -0.02
CA CYS A 181 -11.02 -8.98 -0.27
C CYS A 181 -12.17 -8.36 -1.06
N ILE A 182 -12.32 -7.05 -0.93
CA ILE A 182 -13.26 -6.24 -1.71
C ILE A 182 -12.47 -5.43 -2.72
N LEU A 183 -12.78 -5.61 -4.00
CA LEU A 183 -12.16 -4.88 -5.10
C LEU A 183 -13.15 -3.80 -5.54
N VAL A 184 -12.81 -2.54 -5.32
CA VAL A 184 -13.71 -1.41 -5.57
C VAL A 184 -13.31 -0.68 -6.84
N CYS A 185 -14.14 -0.77 -7.86
CA CYS A 185 -13.96 -0.08 -9.14
C CYS A 185 -14.48 1.34 -9.04
N GLU A 186 -13.61 2.32 -9.23
CA GLU A 186 -13.93 3.73 -9.29
C GLU A 186 -13.99 4.19 -10.75
N SER A 187 -14.73 5.27 -11.04
CA SER A 187 -14.81 5.80 -12.40
C SER A 187 -13.51 6.50 -12.81
N ARG A 188 -13.07 6.26 -14.04
CA ARG A 188 -11.95 6.98 -14.65
C ARG A 188 -12.25 8.44 -14.91
N LYS A 189 -13.52 8.83 -14.93
CA LYS A 189 -13.97 10.19 -15.22
C LYS A 189 -14.75 10.73 -14.05
N LYS A 190 -14.36 11.91 -13.59
CA LYS A 190 -14.89 12.52 -12.37
C LYS A 190 -16.42 12.71 -12.42
N ASP A 191 -16.93 13.23 -13.52
CA ASP A 191 -18.33 13.65 -13.66
C ASP A 191 -19.13 12.72 -14.57
N GLU A 192 -18.51 11.66 -15.07
CA GLU A 192 -19.18 10.71 -15.94
C GLU A 192 -19.24 9.33 -15.28
N LYS A 193 -20.45 8.90 -14.99
CA LYS A 193 -20.69 7.49 -14.59
C LYS A 193 -20.30 6.50 -15.71
N ASN A 194 -19.73 7.00 -16.80
CA ASN A 194 -19.41 6.26 -18.01
C ASN A 194 -17.92 5.90 -18.15
N GLY A 195 -17.10 6.21 -17.16
CA GLY A 195 -15.72 5.75 -17.14
C GLY A 195 -15.63 4.30 -16.70
N GLY A 196 -15.12 3.42 -17.55
CA GLY A 196 -14.89 2.02 -17.20
C GLY A 196 -13.73 1.87 -16.22
N ALA A 197 -13.62 0.70 -15.58
CA ALA A 197 -12.49 0.33 -14.75
C ALA A 197 -11.84 -0.96 -15.26
N THR A 198 -10.54 -1.13 -15.00
CA THR A 198 -9.81 -2.37 -15.24
C THR A 198 -9.17 -2.80 -13.93
N ILE A 199 -9.50 -3.97 -13.44
CA ILE A 199 -9.06 -4.42 -12.12
C ILE A 199 -7.61 -4.88 -12.18
N THR A 200 -7.28 -5.82 -13.06
CA THR A 200 -5.98 -6.48 -13.07
C THR A 200 -5.17 -6.17 -14.32
N ALA A 201 -3.88 -6.03 -14.15
CA ALA A 201 -2.90 -6.00 -15.22
C ALA A 201 -1.70 -6.85 -14.82
N PRO A 202 -1.83 -8.18 -14.83
CA PRO A 202 -0.76 -9.06 -14.41
C PRO A 202 0.37 -9.07 -15.43
N TYR A 203 1.59 -9.02 -14.94
CA TYR A 203 2.79 -9.26 -15.72
C TYR A 203 3.41 -10.61 -15.33
N THR A 204 2.55 -11.62 -15.29
CA THR A 204 2.92 -12.96 -14.82
C THR A 204 3.93 -13.61 -15.76
N ASP A 205 5.08 -13.97 -15.23
CA ASP A 205 6.13 -14.67 -15.95
C ASP A 205 5.86 -16.18 -15.96
N ALA A 206 6.42 -16.88 -16.93
CA ALA A 206 6.31 -18.33 -17.01
C ALA A 206 6.90 -19.06 -15.79
N SER A 207 7.79 -18.42 -15.06
CA SER A 207 8.38 -18.95 -13.83
C SER A 207 7.52 -18.72 -12.57
N ASN A 208 6.43 -17.95 -12.67
CA ASN A 208 5.50 -17.77 -11.55
C ASN A 208 4.83 -19.10 -11.20
N THR A 209 4.52 -19.28 -9.91
CA THR A 209 3.87 -20.50 -9.42
C THR A 209 2.38 -20.51 -9.74
N PHE A 210 1.67 -19.37 -9.52
CA PHE A 210 0.21 -19.33 -9.70
C PHE A 210 -0.36 -18.02 -10.23
N GLY A 211 0.37 -16.89 -10.20
CA GLY A 211 -0.13 -15.59 -10.61
C GLY A 211 -1.08 -14.98 -9.58
N TYR A 212 -2.21 -14.39 -10.03
CA TYR A 212 -3.21 -13.83 -9.11
C TYR A 212 -4.31 -14.84 -8.83
N VAL A 213 -4.65 -15.03 -7.55
CA VAL A 213 -5.75 -15.88 -7.11
C VAL A 213 -6.68 -15.04 -6.24
N PHE A 214 -7.97 -15.05 -6.58
CA PHE A 214 -9.01 -14.37 -5.83
C PHE A 214 -9.96 -15.42 -5.26
N ASP A 215 -10.00 -15.55 -3.93
CA ASP A 215 -10.81 -16.52 -3.23
C ASP A 215 -11.80 -15.82 -2.28
N GLY A 216 -13.08 -16.01 -2.51
CA GLY A 216 -14.14 -15.39 -1.70
C GLY A 216 -14.16 -13.86 -1.80
N CYS A 217 -13.60 -13.30 -2.85
CA CYS A 217 -13.56 -11.85 -3.05
C CYS A 217 -14.87 -11.32 -3.65
N THR A 218 -15.13 -10.04 -3.39
CA THR A 218 -16.30 -9.32 -3.91
C THR A 218 -15.81 -8.15 -4.76
N ILE A 219 -16.52 -7.90 -5.87
CA ILE A 219 -16.31 -6.72 -6.69
C ILE A 219 -17.43 -5.74 -6.39
N GLU A 220 -17.07 -4.51 -5.98
CA GLU A 220 -17.98 -3.40 -5.82
C GLU A 220 -17.73 -2.41 -6.95
N ASN A 221 -18.69 -2.22 -7.85
CA ASN A 221 -18.52 -1.39 -9.03
C ASN A 221 -19.22 -0.04 -8.88
N LYS A 222 -18.41 1.04 -8.81
CA LYS A 222 -18.89 2.43 -8.84
C LYS A 222 -18.65 3.10 -10.20
N ALA A 223 -18.06 2.38 -11.15
CA ALA A 223 -17.87 2.82 -12.53
C ALA A 223 -19.09 2.42 -13.40
N SER A 224 -19.07 2.78 -14.69
CA SER A 224 -20.12 2.34 -15.63
C SER A 224 -20.02 0.84 -15.93
N LYS A 225 -18.80 0.36 -16.06
CA LYS A 225 -18.45 -1.04 -16.35
C LYS A 225 -17.06 -1.33 -15.81
N PHE A 226 -16.72 -2.60 -15.72
CA PHE A 226 -15.37 -3.01 -15.39
C PHE A 226 -14.95 -4.24 -16.20
N ASN A 227 -13.65 -4.36 -16.39
CA ASN A 227 -13.00 -5.58 -16.86
C ASN A 227 -12.13 -6.13 -15.73
N PHE A 228 -12.03 -7.44 -15.68
CA PHE A 228 -11.22 -8.10 -14.66
C PHE A 228 -9.73 -8.11 -15.01
#